data_e26cd3a873991f844874b36c6132ee0a
#
_entry.id   e26cd3a873991f844874b36c6132ee0a
#
_cell.length_a   1.000
_cell.length_b   1.000
_cell.length_c   1.000
_cell.angle_alpha   90.00
_cell.angle_beta   90.00
_cell.angle_gamma   90.00
#
_symmetry.space_group_name_H-M   'P 1'
#
loop_
_entity.id
_entity.type
_entity.pdbx_description
1 polymer ?
#
loop_
_entity_poly.entity_id
_entity_poly.type
_entity_poly.pdbx_seq_one_letter_code
_entity_poly.pdbx_strand_id
1 'polypeptide(L)'
;KRLMILTVAILLAGAGTGYAQSQDANSRKMARKQMKAEQDARDRLAFEEARKAIEAKEFVLEADQVSFKSGSTAQVSSNTNFVAVQSDKAVVQVAFDIPVSGPNGLGGVTVSGSTSDYRQTRRGTSVCR
;
A
#
# COMPACT_ATOMS: atom_id res chain seq x y z
N LYS A 1 -0.07 -25.96 68.85
CA LYS A 1 0.77 -24.79 68.39
C LYS A 1 1.33 -24.96 66.99
N ARG A 2 1.08 -26.02 66.25
CA ARG A 2 1.61 -26.20 64.86
C ARG A 2 0.54 -26.07 63.78
N LEU A 3 -0.72 -25.78 64.14
CA LEU A 3 -1.82 -25.68 63.19
C LEU A 3 -2.16 -24.25 62.76
N MET A 4 -1.55 -23.25 63.39
CA MET A 4 -1.87 -21.85 63.16
C MET A 4 -0.94 -21.12 62.14
N ILE A 5 0.08 -21.80 61.64
CA ILE A 5 1.07 -21.21 60.70
C ILE A 5 0.73 -21.47 59.24
N LEU A 6 -0.21 -22.37 58.95
CA LEU A 6 -0.57 -22.77 57.57
C LEU A 6 -1.68 -21.92 56.94
N THR A 7 -2.35 -21.06 57.69
CA THR A 7 -3.46 -20.24 57.17
C THR A 7 -3.05 -18.82 56.68
N VAL A 8 -1.83 -18.37 56.99
CA VAL A 8 -1.36 -17.01 56.60
C VAL A 8 -0.68 -17.01 55.21
N ALA A 9 -0.26 -18.17 54.70
CA ALA A 9 0.48 -18.24 53.42
C ALA A 9 -0.40 -18.21 52.15
N ILE A 10 -1.74 -18.32 52.25
CA ILE A 10 -2.64 -18.41 51.09
C ILE A 10 -3.22 -17.01 50.67
N LEU A 11 -3.07 -15.98 51.50
CA LEU A 11 -3.65 -14.64 51.24
C LEU A 11 -2.76 -13.68 50.47
N LEU A 12 -1.53 -14.06 50.11
CA LEU A 12 -0.58 -13.20 49.37
C LEU A 12 -0.45 -13.56 47.88
N ALA A 13 -1.15 -14.53 47.36
CA ALA A 13 -1.05 -14.95 45.93
C ALA A 13 -2.09 -14.33 45.01
N GLY A 14 -2.97 -13.44 45.48
CA GLY A 14 -4.12 -12.91 44.72
C GLY A 14 -3.95 -11.55 44.09
N ALA A 15 -2.87 -10.80 44.33
CA ALA A 15 -2.78 -9.40 43.93
C ALA A 15 -1.86 -9.11 42.71
N GLY A 16 -1.27 -10.13 42.10
CA GLY A 16 -0.21 -9.96 41.09
C GLY A 16 -0.64 -10.00 39.62
N THR A 17 -1.86 -10.42 39.30
CA THR A 17 -2.25 -10.70 37.92
C THR A 17 -2.86 -9.50 37.13
N GLY A 18 -3.27 -8.43 37.82
CA GLY A 18 -3.92 -7.29 37.19
C GLY A 18 -2.97 -6.28 36.55
N TYR A 19 -1.76 -6.16 37.06
CA TYR A 19 -0.80 -5.12 36.60
C TYR A 19 -0.01 -5.51 35.34
N ALA A 20 0.24 -6.78 35.10
CA ALA A 20 0.97 -7.24 33.92
C ALA A 20 0.16 -7.06 32.64
N GLN A 21 -1.15 -7.23 32.70
CA GLN A 21 -2.03 -7.15 31.53
C GLN A 21 -2.25 -5.72 31.04
N SER A 22 -2.21 -4.73 31.95
CA SER A 22 -2.33 -3.31 31.57
C SER A 22 -1.06 -2.74 30.95
N GLN A 23 0.12 -3.21 31.37
CA GLN A 23 1.39 -2.82 30.76
C GLN A 23 1.52 -3.35 29.33
N ASP A 24 1.08 -4.57 29.10
CA ASP A 24 1.11 -5.20 27.76
C ASP A 24 0.17 -4.51 26.76
N ALA A 25 -1.01 -4.08 27.19
CA ALA A 25 -1.95 -3.32 26.38
C ALA A 25 -1.41 -1.92 26.01
N ASN A 26 -0.72 -1.25 26.93
CA ASN A 26 -0.13 0.06 26.70
C ASN A 26 1.09 -0.04 25.75
N SER A 27 1.95 -1.04 25.91
CA SER A 27 3.10 -1.26 25.04
C SER A 27 2.65 -1.57 23.60
N ARG A 28 1.63 -2.39 23.41
CA ARG A 28 1.03 -2.67 22.10
C ARG A 28 0.41 -1.42 21.47
N LYS A 29 -0.24 -0.57 22.25
CA LYS A 29 -0.80 0.71 21.77
C LYS A 29 0.29 1.66 21.32
N MET A 30 1.37 1.77 22.07
CA MET A 30 2.54 2.59 21.72
C MET A 30 3.23 2.07 20.46
N ALA A 31 3.47 0.76 20.35
CA ALA A 31 4.04 0.14 19.17
C ALA A 31 3.20 0.40 17.91
N ARG A 32 1.87 0.25 17.99
CA ARG A 32 0.96 0.57 16.88
C ARG A 32 1.02 2.05 16.48
N LYS A 33 1.14 2.95 17.45
CA LYS A 33 1.27 4.39 17.18
C LYS A 33 2.59 4.72 16.49
N GLN A 34 3.68 4.08 16.90
CA GLN A 34 4.98 4.23 16.26
C GLN A 34 4.97 3.69 14.82
N MET A 35 4.47 2.47 14.62
CA MET A 35 4.34 1.89 13.27
C MET A 35 3.50 2.76 12.34
N LYS A 36 2.39 3.32 12.85
CA LYS A 36 1.57 4.24 12.06
C LYS A 36 2.31 5.54 11.72
N ALA A 37 3.05 6.12 12.67
CA ALA A 37 3.83 7.33 12.42
C ALA A 37 4.96 7.09 11.40
N GLU A 38 5.62 5.94 11.46
CA GLU A 38 6.61 5.54 10.46
C GLU A 38 5.98 5.36 9.08
N GLN A 39 4.82 4.70 9.01
CA GLN A 39 4.09 4.52 7.76
C GLN A 39 3.70 5.87 7.17
N ASP A 40 3.08 6.75 7.97
CA ASP A 40 2.69 8.10 7.53
C ASP A 40 3.91 8.91 7.02
N ALA A 41 5.10 8.74 7.64
CA ALA A 41 6.32 9.38 7.19
C ALA A 41 6.82 8.83 5.85
N ARG A 42 6.80 7.51 5.67
CA ARG A 42 7.15 6.85 4.40
C ARG A 42 6.20 7.27 3.28
N ASP A 43 4.89 7.29 3.55
CA ASP A 43 3.88 7.67 2.58
C ASP A 43 4.05 9.13 2.12
N ARG A 44 4.44 10.03 3.03
CA ARG A 44 4.76 11.42 2.68
C ARG A 44 5.98 11.52 1.77
N LEU A 45 7.05 10.79 2.07
CA LEU A 45 8.24 10.77 1.21
C LEU A 45 7.92 10.22 -0.18
N ALA A 46 7.24 9.07 -0.24
CA ALA A 46 6.82 8.48 -1.51
C ALA A 46 5.91 9.42 -2.33
N PHE A 47 5.01 10.14 -1.67
CA PHE A 47 4.17 11.16 -2.32
C PHE A 47 5.00 12.32 -2.91
N GLU A 48 5.98 12.83 -2.17
CA GLU A 48 6.84 13.91 -2.65
C GLU A 48 7.74 13.46 -3.80
N GLU A 49 8.24 12.23 -3.77
CA GLU A 49 9.01 11.64 -4.86
C GLU A 49 8.14 11.47 -6.12
N ALA A 50 6.96 10.89 -5.98
CA ALA A 50 6.01 10.74 -7.07
C ALA A 50 5.62 12.09 -7.68
N ARG A 51 5.41 13.11 -6.84
CA ARG A 51 5.11 14.46 -7.31
C ARG A 51 6.25 15.05 -8.15
N LYS A 52 7.49 14.93 -7.67
CA LYS A 52 8.67 15.40 -8.41
C LYS A 52 8.83 14.67 -9.74
N ALA A 53 8.61 13.36 -9.77
CA ALA A 53 8.67 12.56 -10.99
C ALA A 53 7.62 13.02 -12.03
N ILE A 54 6.39 13.30 -11.58
CA ILE A 54 5.32 13.83 -12.44
C ILE A 54 5.67 15.24 -12.95
N GLU A 55 6.19 16.13 -12.09
CA GLU A 55 6.62 17.48 -12.47
C GLU A 55 7.79 17.43 -13.47
N ALA A 56 8.73 16.51 -13.30
CA ALA A 56 9.86 16.28 -14.21
C ALA A 56 9.45 15.57 -15.51
N LYS A 57 8.24 15.03 -15.62
CA LYS A 57 7.78 14.16 -16.73
C LYS A 57 8.67 12.90 -16.87
N GLU A 58 9.09 12.33 -15.76
CA GLU A 58 9.90 11.13 -15.71
C GLU A 58 9.28 10.15 -14.70
N PHE A 59 8.32 9.35 -15.18
CA PHE A 59 7.62 8.41 -14.32
C PHE A 59 7.09 7.20 -15.11
N VAL A 60 6.81 6.13 -14.38
CA VAL A 60 6.11 4.94 -14.86
C VAL A 60 4.88 4.73 -14.00
N LEU A 61 3.72 4.60 -14.64
CA LEU A 61 2.49 4.16 -14.03
C LEU A 61 2.30 2.69 -14.35
N GLU A 62 2.31 1.85 -13.36
CA GLU A 62 2.09 0.41 -13.49
C GLU A 62 0.65 0.06 -13.10
N ALA A 63 0.07 -0.90 -13.81
CA ALA A 63 -1.25 -1.41 -13.51
C ALA A 63 -1.16 -2.86 -13.00
N ASP A 64 -1.81 -3.14 -11.90
CA ASP A 64 -1.98 -4.47 -11.31
C ASP A 64 -3.38 -5.04 -11.55
N GLN A 65 -4.33 -4.18 -11.90
CA GLN A 65 -5.72 -4.55 -12.15
C GLN A 65 -6.33 -3.74 -13.29
N VAL A 66 -7.11 -4.40 -14.13
CA VAL A 66 -7.92 -3.76 -15.18
C VAL A 66 -9.39 -3.99 -14.92
N SER A 67 -10.19 -2.92 -15.02
CA SER A 67 -11.65 -2.96 -14.94
C SER A 67 -12.27 -2.77 -16.29
N PHE A 68 -13.11 -3.70 -16.70
CA PHE A 68 -13.85 -3.64 -17.97
C PHE A 68 -15.16 -2.89 -17.82
N LYS A 69 -15.71 -2.41 -18.93
CA LYS A 69 -17.03 -1.73 -18.95
C LYS A 69 -18.17 -2.62 -18.46
N SER A 70 -18.01 -3.93 -18.55
CA SER A 70 -18.95 -4.93 -18.02
C SER A 70 -18.99 -5.00 -16.49
N GLY A 71 -18.09 -4.30 -15.79
CA GLY A 71 -17.90 -4.37 -14.34
C GLY A 71 -17.00 -5.51 -13.88
N SER A 72 -16.57 -6.40 -14.78
CA SER A 72 -15.58 -7.43 -14.45
C SER A 72 -14.18 -6.82 -14.27
N THR A 73 -13.35 -7.46 -13.45
CA THR A 73 -11.96 -7.07 -13.20
C THR A 73 -11.03 -8.24 -13.48
N ALA A 74 -9.84 -7.95 -13.98
CA ALA A 74 -8.77 -8.92 -14.17
C ALA A 74 -7.48 -8.42 -13.52
N GLN A 75 -6.77 -9.31 -12.83
CA GLN A 75 -5.42 -9.05 -12.36
C GLN A 75 -4.47 -9.15 -13.56
N VAL A 76 -3.57 -8.17 -13.66
CA VAL A 76 -2.59 -8.09 -14.74
C VAL A 76 -1.18 -7.92 -14.16
N SER A 77 -0.17 -8.24 -14.96
CA SER A 77 1.21 -8.04 -14.55
C SER A 77 1.64 -6.59 -14.80
N SER A 78 2.17 -5.92 -13.79
CA SER A 78 2.70 -4.56 -13.90
C SER A 78 3.84 -4.45 -14.91
N ASN A 79 4.64 -5.51 -15.09
CA ASN A 79 5.74 -5.54 -16.05
C ASN A 79 5.28 -5.46 -17.52
N THR A 80 4.03 -5.80 -17.80
CA THR A 80 3.46 -5.81 -19.14
C THR A 80 2.29 -4.84 -19.31
N ASN A 81 1.91 -4.14 -18.24
CA ASN A 81 0.82 -3.17 -18.24
C ASN A 81 1.28 -1.89 -17.55
N PHE A 82 1.78 -0.98 -18.35
CA PHE A 82 2.32 0.28 -17.84
C PHE A 82 2.20 1.43 -18.83
N VAL A 83 2.31 2.63 -18.31
CA VAL A 83 2.51 3.87 -19.04
C VAL A 83 3.80 4.50 -18.55
N ALA A 84 4.82 4.55 -19.41
CA ALA A 84 6.06 5.24 -19.13
C ALA A 84 6.07 6.60 -19.83
N VAL A 85 6.45 7.65 -19.10
CA VAL A 85 6.63 9.00 -19.62
C VAL A 85 8.06 9.42 -19.35
N GLN A 86 8.75 9.90 -20.40
CA GLN A 86 10.10 10.42 -20.33
C GLN A 86 10.20 11.68 -21.18
N SER A 87 10.23 12.82 -20.52
CA SER A 87 10.21 14.15 -21.14
C SER A 87 9.00 14.36 -22.06
N ASP A 88 9.20 14.34 -23.37
CA ASP A 88 8.17 14.48 -24.39
C ASP A 88 7.75 13.15 -25.05
N LYS A 89 8.30 12.03 -24.59
CA LYS A 89 7.98 10.71 -25.09
C LYS A 89 7.14 9.92 -24.10
N ALA A 90 6.19 9.15 -24.62
CA ALA A 90 5.43 8.19 -23.82
C ALA A 90 5.37 6.85 -24.52
N VAL A 91 5.39 5.80 -23.71
CA VAL A 91 5.15 4.42 -24.12
C VAL A 91 4.00 3.89 -23.29
N VAL A 92 3.00 3.36 -23.95
CA VAL A 92 1.88 2.66 -23.32
C VAL A 92 1.97 1.20 -23.71
N GLN A 93 2.08 0.33 -22.77
CA GLN A 93 2.03 -1.11 -22.98
C GLN A 93 0.88 -1.69 -22.19
N VAL A 94 0.08 -2.51 -22.89
CA VAL A 94 -1.06 -3.20 -22.31
C VAL A 94 -1.07 -4.62 -22.83
N ALA A 95 -1.04 -5.59 -21.94
CA ALA A 95 -1.10 -7.00 -22.29
C ALA A 95 -2.07 -7.72 -21.34
N PHE A 96 -3.07 -8.39 -21.90
CA PHE A 96 -3.98 -9.24 -21.15
C PHE A 96 -3.87 -10.67 -21.64
N ASP A 97 -4.06 -11.58 -20.73
CA ASP A 97 -4.33 -12.98 -21.09
C ASP A 97 -5.79 -13.07 -21.51
N ILE A 98 -6.05 -13.01 -22.83
CA ILE A 98 -7.39 -13.17 -23.39
C ILE A 98 -7.50 -14.60 -23.94
N PRO A 99 -8.63 -15.32 -23.66
CA PRO A 99 -8.85 -16.67 -24.16
C PRO A 99 -8.85 -16.77 -25.69
N VAL A 100 -8.98 -15.64 -26.41
CA VAL A 100 -8.90 -15.52 -27.85
C VAL A 100 -7.72 -14.60 -28.19
N SER A 101 -6.53 -15.09 -28.00
CA SER A 101 -5.33 -14.41 -28.45
C SER A 101 -5.09 -14.66 -29.92
N GLY A 102 -4.62 -13.63 -30.66
CA GLY A 102 -4.20 -13.76 -32.04
C GLY A 102 -3.07 -14.79 -32.21
N PRO A 103 -2.58 -15.00 -33.43
CA PRO A 103 -1.62 -16.08 -33.76
C PRO A 103 -0.34 -16.13 -32.95
N ASN A 104 -0.04 -15.09 -32.16
CA ASN A 104 1.12 -15.01 -31.28
C ASN A 104 0.84 -15.32 -29.80
N GLY A 105 -0.37 -15.74 -29.43
CA GLY A 105 -0.71 -16.19 -28.07
C GLY A 105 -0.73 -15.14 -26.97
N LEU A 106 -0.24 -13.93 -27.21
CA LEU A 106 -0.21 -12.82 -26.28
C LEU A 106 -1.00 -11.64 -26.85
N GLY A 107 -2.19 -11.39 -26.30
CA GLY A 107 -2.96 -10.19 -26.60
C GLY A 107 -2.32 -8.98 -25.93
N GLY A 108 -1.44 -8.27 -26.62
CA GLY A 108 -0.85 -7.05 -26.11
C GLY A 108 -0.71 -5.97 -27.17
N VAL A 109 -0.79 -4.71 -26.73
CA VAL A 109 -0.58 -3.54 -27.57
C VAL A 109 0.49 -2.67 -26.92
N THR A 110 1.50 -2.33 -27.73
CA THR A 110 2.51 -1.34 -27.35
C THR A 110 2.40 -0.14 -28.29
N VAL A 111 2.18 1.02 -27.74
CA VAL A 111 2.11 2.29 -28.47
C VAL A 111 3.18 3.21 -27.93
N SER A 112 4.00 3.77 -28.81
CA SER A 112 4.98 4.80 -28.47
C SER A 112 4.74 6.06 -29.29
N GLY A 113 4.94 7.22 -28.68
CA GLY A 113 4.74 8.50 -29.34
C GLY A 113 5.26 9.67 -28.52
N SER A 114 5.11 10.86 -29.06
CA SER A 114 5.36 12.10 -28.34
C SER A 114 4.13 12.56 -27.58
N THR A 115 4.35 13.12 -26.39
CA THR A 115 3.29 13.73 -25.58
C THR A 115 3.10 15.18 -25.99
N SER A 116 1.85 15.56 -26.29
CA SER A 116 1.44 16.96 -26.46
C SER A 116 0.47 17.33 -25.34
N ASP A 117 0.40 18.62 -25.00
CA ASP A 117 -0.55 19.16 -24.01
C ASP A 117 -0.48 18.50 -22.61
N TYR A 118 0.72 18.14 -22.16
CA TYR A 118 0.88 17.64 -20.80
C TYR A 118 0.41 18.67 -19.77
N ARG A 119 -0.65 18.35 -19.06
CA ARG A 119 -1.25 19.25 -18.06
C ARG A 119 -1.39 18.58 -16.73
N GLN A 120 -0.81 19.17 -15.70
CA GLN A 120 -0.94 18.74 -14.33
C GLN A 120 -1.98 19.60 -13.62
N THR A 121 -3.00 18.97 -13.06
CA THR A 121 -4.01 19.63 -12.24
C THR A 121 -3.95 19.13 -10.82
N ARG A 122 -3.67 20.02 -9.88
CA ARG A 122 -3.70 19.70 -8.46
C ARG A 122 -5.14 19.81 -7.94
N ARG A 123 -5.80 18.68 -7.67
CA ARG A 123 -7.00 18.66 -6.87
C ARG A 123 -6.61 18.64 -5.39
N GLY A 124 -7.24 19.47 -4.56
CA GLY A 124 -7.01 19.48 -3.13
C GLY A 124 -7.22 18.08 -2.56
N THR A 125 -6.32 17.63 -1.71
CA THR A 125 -6.34 16.31 -1.08
C THR A 125 -7.58 16.20 -0.20
N SER A 126 -8.63 15.56 -0.68
CA SER A 126 -9.63 14.97 0.20
C SER A 126 -9.00 13.71 0.78
N VAL A 127 -8.48 13.82 2.00
CA VAL A 127 -8.08 12.66 2.78
C VAL A 127 -9.34 11.87 3.06
N CYS A 128 -9.52 10.74 2.37
CA CYS A 128 -10.50 9.75 2.80
C CYS A 128 -10.08 9.24 4.18
N ARG A 129 -10.89 9.60 5.20
CA ARG A 129 -10.79 9.03 6.54
C ARG A 129 -11.50 7.69 6.57
#